data_3b4f53e3df651ba85e43963a813237ca
#
_entry.id   3b4f53e3df651ba85e43963a813237ca
#
_cell.length_a   1.000
_cell.length_b   1.000
_cell.length_c   1.000
_cell.angle_alpha   90.00
_cell.angle_beta   90.00
_cell.angle_gamma   90.00
#
_symmetry.space_group_name_H-M   'P 1'
#
loop_
_entity.id
_entity.type
_entity.pdbx_description
1 polymer ?
#
loop_
_entity_poly.entity_id
_entity_poly.type
_entity_poly.pdbx_seq_one_letter_code
_entity_poly.pdbx_strand_id
1 'polypeptide(L)'
;SGRGRTRQMELALKFGFSDYESPAGGCLLTIDSFANKIKDAIAHEKIESAKDAQILKFGRHLRLNGGAKMIIGRNESENLALRDLKNAKFDEILTGQIGAYCLIFHDANSDDLTLAAHLALAYSKAKFGEIYDVKIGEISLKIRHNLDKSAAQEYFIN
;
A
#
# COMPACT_ATOMS: atom_id res chain seq x y z
N SER A 1 -18.06 -1.66 -16.15
CA SER A 1 -18.58 -2.42 -17.27
C SER A 1 -18.18 -3.88 -17.17
N GLY A 2 -18.93 -4.77 -17.85
CA GLY A 2 -18.64 -6.19 -17.86
C GLY A 2 -17.26 -6.53 -18.43
N ARG A 3 -16.81 -5.76 -19.40
CA ARG A 3 -15.52 -5.97 -20.04
C ARG A 3 -14.34 -5.75 -19.07
N GLY A 4 -14.37 -4.70 -18.30
CA GLY A 4 -13.34 -4.44 -17.29
C GLY A 4 -13.33 -5.48 -16.20
N ARG A 5 -14.50 -5.92 -15.76
CA ARG A 5 -14.63 -6.95 -14.74
C ARG A 5 -14.08 -8.30 -15.22
N THR A 6 -14.38 -8.68 -16.47
CA THR A 6 -13.86 -9.92 -17.05
C THR A 6 -12.33 -9.91 -17.07
N ARG A 7 -11.74 -8.80 -17.50
CA ARG A 7 -10.28 -8.67 -17.52
C ARG A 7 -9.65 -8.76 -16.13
N GLN A 8 -10.32 -8.19 -15.12
CA GLN A 8 -9.84 -8.28 -13.73
C GLN A 8 -9.86 -9.72 -13.23
N MET A 9 -10.92 -10.46 -13.55
CA MET A 9 -11.01 -11.87 -13.17
C MET A 9 -9.95 -12.70 -13.88
N GLU A 10 -9.71 -12.46 -15.16
CA GLU A 10 -8.66 -13.14 -15.91
C GLU A 10 -7.28 -12.90 -15.31
N LEU A 11 -6.97 -11.66 -14.94
CA LEU A 11 -5.70 -11.33 -14.29
C LEU A 11 -5.55 -12.05 -12.96
N ALA A 12 -6.61 -12.08 -12.17
CA ALA A 12 -6.58 -12.77 -10.89
C ALA A 12 -6.30 -14.26 -11.06
N LEU A 13 -6.97 -14.90 -12.01
CA LEU A 13 -6.74 -16.32 -12.30
C LEU A 13 -5.34 -16.57 -12.83
N LYS A 14 -4.88 -15.72 -13.74
CA LYS A 14 -3.54 -15.84 -14.33
C LYS A 14 -2.42 -15.80 -13.30
N PHE A 15 -2.57 -14.99 -12.26
CA PHE A 15 -1.55 -14.84 -11.21
C PHE A 15 -1.84 -15.64 -9.95
N GLY A 16 -2.75 -16.60 -10.00
CA GLY A 16 -3.00 -17.50 -8.89
C GLY A 16 -3.96 -17.00 -7.84
N PHE A 17 -4.78 -16.00 -8.17
CA PHE A 17 -5.84 -15.52 -7.29
C PHE A 17 -7.16 -16.23 -7.56
N SER A 18 -7.12 -17.55 -7.67
CA SER A 18 -8.33 -18.33 -7.91
C SER A 18 -9.30 -18.29 -6.74
N ASP A 19 -8.82 -17.91 -5.58
CA ASP A 19 -9.60 -17.87 -4.35
C ASP A 19 -9.76 -16.44 -3.87
N TYR A 20 -10.94 -15.88 -4.11
CA TYR A 20 -11.30 -14.55 -3.63
C TYR A 20 -11.82 -14.58 -2.20
N GLU A 21 -12.00 -15.75 -1.64
CA GLU A 21 -12.57 -15.85 -0.31
C GLU A 21 -11.59 -15.29 0.72
N SER A 22 -12.07 -14.38 1.52
CA SER A 22 -11.29 -13.89 2.62
C SER A 22 -11.26 -14.94 3.71
N PRO A 23 -10.08 -15.31 4.18
CA PRO A 23 -9.98 -16.28 5.26
C PRO A 23 -10.56 -15.75 6.58
N ALA A 24 -10.75 -14.45 6.69
CA ALA A 24 -11.18 -13.82 7.94
C ALA A 24 -12.64 -13.39 7.95
N GLY A 25 -13.44 -13.77 6.98
CA GLY A 25 -14.81 -13.29 6.85
C GLY A 25 -14.87 -11.88 6.27
N GLY A 26 -16.06 -11.32 6.12
CA GLY A 26 -16.22 -10.01 5.48
C GLY A 26 -15.88 -10.02 4.01
N CYS A 27 -16.04 -11.15 3.37
CA CYS A 27 -15.57 -11.41 2.02
C CYS A 27 -16.10 -10.46 0.95
N LEU A 28 -17.33 -9.99 1.05
CA LEU A 28 -17.90 -9.10 0.02
C LEU A 28 -17.15 -7.77 -0.07
N LEU A 29 -16.90 -7.12 1.06
CA LEU A 29 -16.13 -5.89 1.09
C LEU A 29 -14.70 -6.14 0.61
N THR A 30 -14.12 -7.26 1.02
CA THR A 30 -12.77 -7.64 0.63
C THR A 30 -12.66 -7.87 -0.88
N ILE A 31 -13.67 -8.51 -1.48
CA ILE A 31 -13.71 -8.76 -2.92
C ILE A 31 -13.81 -7.45 -3.69
N ASP A 32 -14.74 -6.56 -3.29
CA ASP A 32 -14.91 -5.26 -3.96
C ASP A 32 -13.66 -4.39 -3.83
N SER A 33 -13.08 -4.34 -2.65
CA SER A 33 -11.85 -3.60 -2.40
C SER A 33 -10.70 -4.17 -3.26
N PHE A 34 -10.60 -5.48 -3.35
CA PHE A 34 -9.58 -6.13 -4.17
C PHE A 34 -9.77 -5.81 -5.66
N ALA A 35 -11.00 -5.87 -6.15
CA ALA A 35 -11.31 -5.52 -7.52
C ALA A 35 -10.93 -4.08 -7.85
N ASN A 36 -11.19 -3.15 -6.93
CA ASN A 36 -10.82 -1.74 -7.10
C ASN A 36 -9.31 -1.56 -7.12
N LYS A 37 -8.58 -2.31 -6.31
CA LYS A 37 -7.11 -2.27 -6.32
C LYS A 37 -6.55 -2.80 -7.65
N ILE A 38 -7.15 -3.84 -8.21
CA ILE A 38 -6.77 -4.35 -9.52
C ILE A 38 -7.04 -3.31 -10.61
N LYS A 39 -8.21 -2.66 -10.58
CA LYS A 39 -8.54 -1.59 -11.52
C LYS A 39 -7.52 -0.46 -11.47
N ASP A 40 -7.20 -0.02 -10.26
CA ASP A 40 -6.21 1.03 -10.06
C ASP A 40 -4.84 0.62 -10.58
N ALA A 41 -4.43 -0.61 -10.31
CA ALA A 41 -3.15 -1.13 -10.76
C ALA A 41 -3.08 -1.20 -12.31
N ILE A 42 -4.15 -1.64 -12.95
CA ILE A 42 -4.21 -1.68 -14.41
C ILE A 42 -4.10 -0.27 -14.99
N ALA A 43 -4.72 0.72 -14.35
CA ALA A 43 -4.72 2.10 -14.82
C ALA A 43 -3.38 2.82 -14.62
N HIS A 44 -2.62 2.47 -13.58
CA HIS A 44 -1.45 3.26 -13.15
C HIS A 44 -0.14 2.48 -13.12
N GLU A 45 -0.18 1.15 -13.17
CA GLU A 45 0.99 0.30 -12.98
C GLU A 45 1.01 -0.82 -14.01
N LYS A 46 2.14 -1.51 -14.07
CA LYS A 46 2.24 -2.75 -14.82
C LYS A 46 2.29 -3.93 -13.84
N ILE A 47 1.45 -4.91 -14.06
CA ILE A 47 1.49 -6.17 -13.33
C ILE A 47 2.36 -7.13 -14.15
N GLU A 48 3.59 -7.31 -13.73
CA GLU A 48 4.58 -8.09 -14.47
C GLU A 48 4.87 -9.46 -13.86
N SER A 49 4.45 -9.69 -12.63
CA SER A 49 4.73 -10.94 -11.93
C SER A 49 3.59 -11.33 -11.00
N ALA A 50 3.62 -12.58 -10.52
CA ALA A 50 2.66 -13.04 -9.53
C ALA A 50 2.74 -12.21 -8.24
N LYS A 51 3.93 -11.79 -7.83
CA LYS A 51 4.09 -10.95 -6.64
C LYS A 51 3.42 -9.60 -6.79
N ASP A 52 3.50 -8.99 -7.97
CA ASP A 52 2.84 -7.71 -8.25
C ASP A 52 1.32 -7.80 -8.07
N ALA A 53 0.73 -8.92 -8.46
CA ALA A 53 -0.69 -9.15 -8.29
C ALA A 53 -1.04 -9.55 -6.84
N GLN A 54 -0.25 -10.42 -6.23
CA GLN A 54 -0.52 -10.92 -4.88
C GLN A 54 -0.43 -9.83 -3.83
N ILE A 55 0.47 -8.87 -3.99
CA ILE A 55 0.63 -7.78 -3.03
C ILE A 55 -0.66 -6.94 -2.90
N LEU A 56 -1.50 -6.94 -3.92
CA LEU A 56 -2.77 -6.21 -3.90
C LEU A 56 -3.76 -6.76 -2.87
N LYS A 57 -3.56 -7.98 -2.40
CA LYS A 57 -4.43 -8.61 -1.39
C LYS A 57 -4.22 -8.08 0.02
N PHE A 58 -3.07 -7.46 0.29
CA PHE A 58 -2.65 -7.18 1.66
C PHE A 58 -2.51 -5.68 1.89
N GLY A 59 -2.97 -5.23 3.03
CA GLY A 59 -2.80 -3.87 3.48
C GLY A 59 -3.77 -2.87 2.87
N ARG A 60 -3.64 -1.65 3.34
CA ARG A 60 -4.33 -0.50 2.76
C ARG A 60 -3.50 0.03 1.62
N HIS A 61 -4.11 0.17 0.45
CA HIS A 61 -3.46 0.71 -0.73
C HIS A 61 -3.90 2.14 -0.96
N LEU A 62 -2.93 3.01 -1.20
CA LEU A 62 -3.16 4.43 -1.42
C LEU A 62 -2.54 4.84 -2.75
N ARG A 63 -3.23 5.71 -3.48
CA ARG A 63 -2.66 6.38 -4.66
C ARG A 63 -2.43 7.84 -4.29
N LEU A 64 -1.18 8.24 -4.20
CA LEU A 64 -0.80 9.59 -3.82
C LEU A 64 -0.91 10.55 -5.00
N ASN A 65 -0.86 11.85 -4.71
CA ASN A 65 -1.12 12.89 -5.71
C ASN A 65 -0.16 12.87 -6.91
N GLY A 66 1.07 12.47 -6.70
CA GLY A 66 2.05 12.34 -7.78
C GLY A 66 2.00 11.02 -8.53
N GLY A 67 1.06 10.14 -8.18
CA GLY A 67 0.87 8.85 -8.82
C GLY A 67 1.53 7.66 -8.12
N ALA A 68 2.25 7.88 -7.04
CA ALA A 68 2.91 6.79 -6.33
C ALA A 68 1.92 5.94 -5.55
N LYS A 69 2.15 4.63 -5.53
CA LYS A 69 1.41 3.69 -4.69
C LYS A 69 2.08 3.59 -3.33
N MET A 70 1.31 3.75 -2.26
CA MET A 70 1.74 3.45 -0.91
C MET A 70 0.91 2.29 -0.36
N ILE A 71 1.54 1.41 0.40
CA ILE A 71 0.86 0.27 1.03
C ILE A 71 1.15 0.30 2.52
N ILE A 72 0.08 0.17 3.33
CA ILE A 72 0.18 0.19 4.80
C ILE A 72 -0.45 -1.08 5.34
N GLY A 73 0.32 -1.94 6.00
CA GLY A 73 -0.20 -3.14 6.63
C GLY A 73 -1.18 -2.82 7.75
N ARG A 74 -2.25 -3.59 7.87
CA ARG A 74 -3.30 -3.38 8.88
C ARG A 74 -3.06 -4.14 10.17
N ASN A 75 -2.25 -5.19 10.11
CA ASN A 75 -1.95 -6.04 11.26
C ASN A 75 -0.62 -6.77 11.02
N GLU A 76 -0.17 -7.51 12.00
CA GLU A 76 1.12 -8.21 11.91
C GLU A 76 1.15 -9.23 10.78
N SER A 77 0.05 -9.95 10.57
CA SER A 77 -0.04 -10.94 9.48
C SER A 77 0.16 -10.28 8.12
N GLU A 78 -0.48 -9.15 7.89
CA GLU A 78 -0.32 -8.40 6.65
C GLU A 78 1.06 -7.77 6.53
N ASN A 79 1.63 -7.30 7.63
CA ASN A 79 2.98 -6.77 7.63
C ASN A 79 4.00 -7.82 7.17
N LEU A 80 3.85 -9.05 7.66
CA LEU A 80 4.71 -10.16 7.24
C LEU A 80 4.51 -10.52 5.77
N ALA A 81 3.26 -10.57 5.31
CA ALA A 81 2.95 -10.87 3.92
C ALA A 81 3.53 -9.81 2.99
N LEU A 82 3.39 -8.55 3.33
CA LEU A 82 3.94 -7.44 2.54
C LEU A 82 5.47 -7.50 2.48
N ARG A 83 6.10 -7.84 3.59
CA ARG A 83 7.55 -7.99 3.64
C ARG A 83 8.03 -9.11 2.72
N ASP A 84 7.31 -10.23 2.70
CA ASP A 84 7.64 -11.35 1.83
C ASP A 84 7.40 -11.05 0.36
N LEU A 85 6.38 -10.23 0.05
CA LEU A 85 6.00 -9.91 -1.32
C LEU A 85 6.71 -8.68 -1.88
N LYS A 86 7.42 -7.93 -1.03
CA LYS A 86 8.16 -6.74 -1.47
C LYS A 86 9.14 -7.13 -2.57
N ASN A 87 9.18 -6.30 -3.60
CA ASN A 87 10.11 -6.47 -4.73
C ASN A 87 10.76 -5.12 -5.05
N ALA A 88 11.58 -5.09 -6.12
CA ALA A 88 12.36 -3.91 -6.48
C ALA A 88 11.52 -2.68 -6.84
N LYS A 89 10.22 -2.82 -7.05
CA LYS A 89 9.32 -1.70 -7.35
C LYS A 89 8.98 -0.87 -6.11
N PHE A 90 9.28 -1.39 -4.91
CA PHE A 90 8.93 -0.73 -3.66
C PHE A 90 10.15 -0.49 -2.78
N ASP A 91 10.11 0.60 -2.05
CA ASP A 91 11.02 0.88 -0.94
C ASP A 91 10.26 0.78 0.37
N GLU A 92 10.94 0.30 1.41
CA GLU A 92 10.40 0.28 2.77
C GLU A 92 10.48 1.66 3.38
N ILE A 93 9.46 2.02 4.16
CA ILE A 93 9.46 3.26 4.93
C ILE A 93 9.76 2.91 6.38
N LEU A 94 10.91 3.33 6.85
CA LEU A 94 11.40 3.02 8.20
C LEU A 94 11.31 4.27 9.07
N THR A 95 10.42 4.24 10.05
CA THR A 95 10.23 5.37 10.98
C THR A 95 11.05 5.25 12.26
N GLY A 96 11.60 4.07 12.53
CA GLY A 96 12.23 3.80 13.82
C GLY A 96 11.24 3.62 14.95
N GLN A 97 9.95 3.68 14.69
CA GLN A 97 8.88 3.54 15.68
C GLN A 97 8.11 2.25 15.45
N ILE A 98 7.51 1.72 16.50
CA ILE A 98 6.62 0.57 16.38
C ILE A 98 5.39 1.00 15.60
N GLY A 99 5.00 0.24 14.60
CA GLY A 99 3.84 0.56 13.79
C GLY A 99 3.69 -0.34 12.58
N ALA A 100 2.82 0.10 11.66
CA ALA A 100 2.55 -0.64 10.44
C ALA A 100 3.79 -0.75 9.54
N TYR A 101 3.89 -1.86 8.84
CA TYR A 101 4.88 -1.99 7.77
C TYR A 101 4.36 -1.23 6.55
N CYS A 102 5.16 -0.32 6.04
CA CYS A 102 4.77 0.58 4.95
C CYS A 102 5.72 0.46 3.77
N LEU A 103 5.15 0.48 2.58
CA LEU A 103 5.89 0.46 1.32
C LEU A 103 5.47 1.64 0.46
N ILE A 104 6.38 2.11 -0.37
CA ILE A 104 6.13 3.18 -1.35
C ILE A 104 6.82 2.82 -2.67
N PHE A 105 6.24 3.18 -3.80
CA PHE A 105 6.89 2.97 -5.09
C PHE A 105 8.26 3.62 -5.11
N HIS A 106 9.24 2.89 -5.65
CA HIS A 106 10.62 3.33 -5.76
C HIS A 106 10.76 4.64 -6.56
N ASP A 107 9.90 4.86 -7.54
CA ASP A 107 9.93 6.03 -8.41
C ASP A 107 9.10 7.22 -7.90
N ALA A 108 8.67 7.19 -6.65
CA ALA A 108 7.87 8.28 -6.08
C ALA A 108 8.63 9.62 -6.11
N ASN A 109 7.92 10.70 -6.42
CA ASN A 109 8.52 12.04 -6.39
C ASN A 109 8.70 12.52 -4.94
N SER A 110 9.39 13.65 -4.76
CA SER A 110 9.71 14.13 -3.43
C SER A 110 8.47 14.49 -2.60
N ASP A 111 7.43 15.01 -3.23
CA ASP A 111 6.18 15.35 -2.53
C ASP A 111 5.48 14.07 -2.02
N ASP A 112 5.43 13.05 -2.86
CA ASP A 112 4.83 11.77 -2.48
C ASP A 112 5.67 11.07 -1.41
N LEU A 113 6.98 11.13 -1.48
CA LEU A 113 7.86 10.58 -0.45
C LEU A 113 7.64 11.27 0.89
N THR A 114 7.52 12.59 0.90
CA THR A 114 7.27 13.37 2.11
C THR A 114 5.91 13.02 2.71
N LEU A 115 4.87 12.96 1.88
CA LEU A 115 3.53 12.58 2.34
C LEU A 115 3.53 11.15 2.89
N ALA A 116 4.18 10.22 2.20
CA ALA A 116 4.27 8.84 2.66
C ALA A 116 4.97 8.74 4.02
N ALA A 117 6.02 9.53 4.24
CA ALA A 117 6.71 9.57 5.53
C ALA A 117 5.78 10.07 6.65
N HIS A 118 5.01 11.13 6.39
CA HIS A 118 4.01 11.61 7.35
C HIS A 118 2.96 10.54 7.65
N LEU A 119 2.46 9.86 6.63
CA LEU A 119 1.42 8.84 6.81
C LEU A 119 1.97 7.61 7.55
N ALA A 120 3.21 7.21 7.28
CA ALA A 120 3.84 6.12 8.01
C ALA A 120 3.95 6.43 9.51
N LEU A 121 4.29 7.67 9.87
CA LEU A 121 4.32 8.10 11.26
C LEU A 121 2.91 8.06 11.88
N ALA A 122 1.88 8.44 11.11
CA ALA A 122 0.50 8.41 11.58
C ALA A 122 0.04 7.00 11.96
N TYR A 123 0.57 5.97 11.30
CA TYR A 123 0.26 4.56 11.58
C TYR A 123 1.29 3.90 12.50
N SER A 124 2.04 4.70 13.25
CA SER A 124 3.04 4.22 14.19
C SER A 124 2.75 4.73 15.61
N LYS A 125 3.61 4.35 16.54
CA LYS A 125 3.57 4.84 17.93
C LYS A 125 4.28 6.18 18.10
N ALA A 126 4.59 6.88 17.02
CA ALA A 126 5.21 8.20 17.07
C ALA A 126 4.34 9.19 17.85
N LYS A 127 4.97 10.09 18.56
CA LYS A 127 4.29 11.13 19.34
C LYS A 127 4.01 12.33 18.48
N PHE A 128 2.77 12.79 18.51
CA PHE A 128 2.33 13.95 17.74
C PHE A 128 3.13 15.19 18.15
N GLY A 129 3.62 15.91 17.16
CA GLY A 129 4.40 17.14 17.36
C GLY A 129 5.91 16.93 17.40
N GLU A 130 6.39 15.71 17.56
CA GLU A 130 7.82 15.43 17.56
C GLU A 130 8.38 15.21 16.16
N ILE A 131 9.69 15.39 16.01
CA ILE A 131 10.39 15.23 14.74
C ILE A 131 11.10 13.88 14.73
N TYR A 132 10.97 13.17 13.63
CA TYR A 132 11.57 11.84 13.44
C TYR A 132 12.38 11.80 12.16
N ASP A 133 13.43 11.00 12.15
CA ASP A 133 14.16 10.66 10.94
C ASP A 133 13.46 9.46 10.29
N VAL A 134 12.89 9.67 9.11
CA VAL A 134 12.21 8.62 8.34
C VAL A 134 13.09 8.25 7.16
N LYS A 135 13.43 6.98 7.07
CA LYS A 135 14.27 6.47 6.00
C LYS A 135 13.39 5.76 4.96
N ILE A 136 13.54 6.15 3.70
CA ILE A 136 12.84 5.52 2.57
C ILE A 136 13.90 5.14 1.54
N GLY A 137 14.17 3.83 1.40
CA GLY A 137 15.28 3.38 0.57
C GLY A 137 16.58 3.97 1.11
N GLU A 138 17.27 4.75 0.29
CA GLU A 138 18.52 5.42 0.68
C GLU A 138 18.32 6.88 1.11
N ILE A 139 17.09 7.36 1.09
CA ILE A 139 16.76 8.75 1.43
C ILE A 139 16.37 8.82 2.89
N SER A 140 16.87 9.85 3.61
CA SER A 140 16.46 10.14 4.97
C SER A 140 15.79 11.51 5.01
N LEU A 141 14.61 11.55 5.63
CA LEU A 141 13.80 12.76 5.75
C LEU A 141 13.57 13.06 7.22
N LYS A 142 13.71 14.33 7.60
CA LYS A 142 13.31 14.80 8.94
C LYS A 142 11.85 15.26 8.85
N ILE A 143 10.99 14.55 9.56
CA ILE A 143 9.53 14.73 9.45
C ILE A 143 8.97 15.02 10.84
N ARG A 144 8.23 16.13 10.95
CA ARG A 144 7.44 16.38 12.15
C ARG A 144 6.14 15.60 12.06
N HIS A 145 5.85 14.80 13.06
CA HIS A 145 4.60 14.05 13.10
C HIS A 145 3.44 15.00 13.41
N ASN A 146 2.79 15.49 12.38
CA ASN A 146 1.69 16.46 12.49
C ASN A 146 0.47 16.10 11.64
N LEU A 147 0.41 14.89 11.11
CA LEU A 147 -0.75 14.37 10.42
C LEU A 147 -1.23 13.12 11.15
N ASP A 148 -2.54 12.99 11.34
CA ASP A 148 -3.12 11.77 11.90
C ASP A 148 -3.62 10.84 10.79
N LYS A 149 -4.17 9.68 11.19
CA LYS A 149 -4.64 8.68 10.24
C LYS A 149 -5.73 9.18 9.29
N SER A 150 -6.50 10.19 9.71
CA SER A 150 -7.57 10.73 8.86
C SER A 150 -7.03 11.35 7.57
N ALA A 151 -5.79 11.84 7.59
CA ALA A 151 -5.16 12.41 6.40
C ALA A 151 -4.96 11.39 5.28
N ALA A 152 -4.96 10.10 5.58
CA ALA A 152 -4.80 9.05 4.58
C ALA A 152 -6.08 8.75 3.82
N GLN A 153 -7.24 9.11 4.36
CA GLN A 153 -8.53 8.66 3.83
C GLN A 153 -8.78 9.07 2.39
N GLU A 154 -8.38 10.27 2.01
CA GLU A 154 -8.60 10.76 0.64
C GLU A 154 -7.76 10.01 -0.41
N TYR A 155 -6.75 9.27 0.01
CA TYR A 155 -5.86 8.55 -0.90
C TYR A 155 -6.18 7.07 -1.01
N PHE A 156 -7.04 6.52 -0.16
CA PHE A 156 -7.34 5.10 -0.18
C PHE A 156 -7.97 4.65 -1.49
N ILE A 157 -7.47 3.53 -1.99
CA ILE A 157 -8.06 2.82 -3.11
C ILE A 157 -9.07 1.82 -2.53
N ASN A 158 -10.34 2.14 -2.67
CA ASN A 158 -11.43 1.32 -2.12
C ASN A 158 -12.27 0.67 -3.20
#